data_48278a31cfec8d2fce78c302573f0a45
#
_entry.id   48278a31cfec8d2fce78c302573f0a45
#
_cell.length_a   1.000
_cell.length_b   1.000
_cell.length_c   1.000
_cell.angle_alpha   90.00
_cell.angle_beta   90.00
_cell.angle_gamma   90.00
#
_symmetry.space_group_name_H-M   'P 1'
#
loop_
_entity.id
_entity.type
_entity.pdbx_description
1 polymer ?
#
loop_
_entity_poly.entity_id
_entity_poly.type
_entity_poly.pdbx_seq_one_letter_code
_entity_poly.pdbx_strand_id
1 'polypeptide(L)'
;MKTKNMKHSKTDYRGGEAVVLTTKAFTLTVTTAVGPRVVSLTSTAGSKAGNLFLQMPDNEKRYHGYYLRGGHRLWHSPEDIVRTYQPDDSPLAVKPLKNGIALAQPTEDKTGLQKAMKIEVLDERTLKLTHALTNHGLWAVETAAWALTMLRGGGYATLPLLPKGSHADGDLLPSYSFVPWTYTDLSLPVWNMHRDFIGIDVPKAKAAQKFGITNYPGWSAYWVEGVTFVKYAPVIKGATYPDLGCPFEVFTNGEMIELETLSPLVKLAPGESVTHVEHWGVFDGLKKPSTDAAFAELAATVGKWIKSLK
;
A
#
# COMPACT_ATOMS: atom_id res chain seq x y z
N MET A 1 17.37 17.73 4.80
CA MET A 1 16.79 18.30 6.04
C MET A 1 17.02 17.34 7.19
N LYS A 2 17.43 17.82 8.38
CA LYS A 2 17.69 16.95 9.54
C LYS A 2 16.33 16.58 10.17
N THR A 3 15.99 15.29 10.26
CA THR A 3 14.86 14.74 11.02
C THR A 3 15.06 14.95 12.52
N LYS A 4 15.07 16.20 12.99
CA LYS A 4 15.43 16.58 14.37
C LYS A 4 14.43 16.11 15.44
N ASN A 5 13.28 15.52 15.09
CA ASN A 5 12.19 15.27 16.03
C ASN A 5 11.52 13.88 15.92
N MET A 6 12.18 12.88 15.32
CA MET A 6 11.65 11.53 15.36
C MET A 6 12.01 10.85 16.69
N LYS A 7 11.02 10.24 17.34
CA LYS A 7 11.23 9.42 18.55
C LYS A 7 11.04 7.95 18.21
N HIS A 8 11.88 7.12 18.78
CA HIS A 8 11.73 5.67 18.80
C HIS A 8 11.32 5.21 20.19
N SER A 9 10.36 4.31 20.28
CA SER A 9 10.02 3.59 21.51
C SER A 9 9.65 2.14 21.18
N LYS A 10 9.70 1.29 22.19
CA LYS A 10 9.20 -0.09 22.09
C LYS A 10 7.78 -0.16 22.63
N THR A 11 7.00 -1.09 22.09
CA THR A 11 5.65 -1.41 22.55
C THR A 11 5.39 -2.90 22.40
N ASP A 12 4.30 -3.37 22.96
CA ASP A 12 3.78 -4.72 22.70
C ASP A 12 2.76 -4.68 21.55
N TYR A 13 2.80 -5.70 20.72
CA TYR A 13 1.75 -6.00 19.75
C TYR A 13 1.43 -7.50 19.84
N ARG A 14 0.29 -7.82 20.47
CA ARG A 14 -0.23 -9.20 20.62
C ARG A 14 0.78 -10.15 21.27
N GLY A 15 1.43 -9.71 22.33
CA GLY A 15 2.43 -10.48 23.06
C GLY A 15 3.83 -10.52 22.41
N GLY A 16 4.03 -9.77 21.32
CA GLY A 16 5.32 -9.63 20.65
C GLY A 16 5.87 -8.21 20.64
N GLU A 17 7.18 -8.07 20.54
CA GLU A 17 7.82 -6.76 20.47
C GLU A 17 7.45 -6.04 19.16
N ALA A 18 7.19 -4.74 19.27
CA ALA A 18 7.03 -3.82 18.16
C ALA A 18 7.75 -2.49 18.44
N VAL A 19 8.08 -1.77 17.37
CA VAL A 19 8.74 -0.45 17.43
C VAL A 19 7.76 0.62 17.00
N VAL A 20 7.73 1.73 17.74
CA VAL A 20 6.94 2.92 17.44
C VAL A 20 7.84 4.02 16.94
N LEU A 21 7.55 4.55 15.76
CA LEU A 21 8.18 5.74 15.18
C LEU A 21 7.20 6.90 15.29
N THR A 22 7.57 7.95 16.00
CA THR A 22 6.71 9.13 16.20
C THR A 22 7.34 10.37 15.60
N THR A 23 6.54 11.10 14.81
CA THR A 23 6.84 12.42 14.28
C THR A 23 5.84 13.44 14.84
N LYS A 24 5.85 14.67 14.30
CA LYS A 24 4.81 15.66 14.64
C LYS A 24 3.47 15.39 13.94
N ALA A 25 3.47 14.68 12.81
CA ALA A 25 2.26 14.44 12.02
C ALA A 25 1.68 13.04 12.20
N PHE A 26 2.48 12.05 12.60
CA PHE A 26 2.00 10.68 12.74
C PHE A 26 2.78 9.87 13.78
N THR A 27 2.13 8.79 14.21
CA THR A 27 2.76 7.67 14.94
C THR A 27 2.57 6.40 14.12
N LEU A 28 3.67 5.65 13.90
CA LEU A 28 3.72 4.41 13.14
C LEU A 28 4.14 3.27 14.04
N THR A 29 3.43 2.14 14.03
CA THR A 29 3.82 0.92 14.77
C THR A 29 4.22 -0.18 13.81
N VAL A 30 5.44 -0.69 13.99
CA VAL A 30 6.08 -1.71 13.16
C VAL A 30 6.38 -2.94 14.02
N THR A 31 5.91 -4.11 13.61
CA THR A 31 6.17 -5.37 14.32
C THR A 31 7.59 -5.87 14.11
N THR A 32 8.19 -6.48 15.12
CA THR A 32 9.51 -7.13 15.05
C THR A 32 9.46 -8.63 15.36
N ALA A 33 8.37 -9.08 15.96
CA ALA A 33 8.13 -10.48 16.30
C ALA A 33 7.49 -11.27 15.14
N VAL A 34 6.83 -10.60 14.22
CA VAL A 34 6.13 -11.18 13.06
C VAL A 34 6.19 -10.22 11.86
N GLY A 35 6.01 -10.70 10.65
CA GLY A 35 5.98 -9.86 9.44
C GLY A 35 7.16 -10.10 8.51
N PRO A 36 7.68 -9.08 7.79
CA PRO A 36 7.67 -7.62 8.09
C PRO A 36 6.31 -6.95 7.87
N ARG A 37 5.91 -6.09 8.84
CA ARG A 37 4.56 -5.53 8.85
C ARG A 37 4.49 -4.18 9.57
N VAL A 38 3.64 -3.26 9.05
CA VAL A 38 3.23 -2.05 9.75
C VAL A 38 1.77 -2.22 10.18
N VAL A 39 1.50 -2.18 11.47
CA VAL A 39 0.17 -2.50 12.00
C VAL A 39 -0.65 -1.27 12.40
N SER A 40 -0.01 -0.12 12.55
CA SER A 40 -0.72 1.12 12.89
C SER A 40 -0.07 2.33 12.25
N LEU A 41 -0.91 3.23 11.76
CA LEU A 41 -0.56 4.57 11.35
C LEU A 41 -1.64 5.52 11.87
N THR A 42 -1.27 6.38 12.81
CA THR A 42 -2.21 7.31 13.46
C THR A 42 -1.72 8.74 13.25
N SER A 43 -2.60 9.67 12.82
CA SER A 43 -2.28 11.09 12.80
C SER A 43 -2.12 11.63 14.22
N THR A 44 -1.14 12.50 14.45
CA THR A 44 -0.88 13.19 15.72
C THR A 44 -1.38 14.63 15.72
N ALA A 45 -2.00 15.11 14.64
CA ALA A 45 -2.48 16.49 14.50
C ALA A 45 -3.84 16.76 15.19
N GLY A 46 -4.25 15.89 16.14
CA GLY A 46 -5.50 16.07 16.89
C GLY A 46 -6.75 15.54 16.17
N SER A 47 -6.58 14.82 15.08
CA SER A 47 -7.66 14.11 14.39
C SER A 47 -8.27 13.01 15.28
N LYS A 48 -9.59 12.83 15.16
CA LYS A 48 -10.33 11.73 15.80
C LYS A 48 -10.23 10.42 15.01
N ALA A 49 -9.53 10.41 13.89
CA ALA A 49 -9.46 9.25 12.98
C ALA A 49 -8.85 7.99 13.59
N GLY A 50 -8.06 8.11 14.67
CA GLY A 50 -7.41 6.97 15.30
C GLY A 50 -6.44 6.27 14.34
N ASN A 51 -6.33 4.93 14.46
CA ASN A 51 -5.54 4.14 13.54
C ASN A 51 -6.20 4.10 12.14
N LEU A 52 -5.47 4.55 11.12
CA LEU A 52 -5.94 4.51 9.73
C LEU A 52 -5.97 3.09 9.16
N PHE A 53 -5.13 2.20 9.70
CA PHE A 53 -5.07 0.81 9.26
C PHE A 53 -6.10 -0.04 9.99
N LEU A 54 -6.71 -0.98 9.27
CA LEU A 54 -7.48 -2.02 9.91
C LEU A 54 -6.53 -2.95 10.67
N GLN A 55 -6.88 -3.29 11.89
CA GLN A 55 -6.31 -4.40 12.63
C GLN A 55 -7.34 -5.50 12.75
N MET A 56 -6.98 -6.71 12.35
CA MET A 56 -7.84 -7.87 12.54
C MET A 56 -7.97 -8.17 14.04
N PRO A 57 -9.06 -8.79 14.50
CA PRO A 57 -9.23 -9.14 15.90
C PRO A 57 -8.17 -10.17 16.36
N ASP A 58 -7.88 -10.22 17.66
CA ASP A 58 -6.86 -11.13 18.22
C ASP A 58 -7.21 -12.61 18.05
N ASN A 59 -8.50 -12.92 17.90
CA ASN A 59 -9.02 -14.26 17.65
C ASN A 59 -9.26 -14.57 16.17
N GLU A 60 -8.61 -13.82 15.26
CA GLU A 60 -8.76 -14.07 13.82
C GLU A 60 -8.36 -15.51 13.48
N LYS A 61 -9.06 -16.09 12.49
CA LYS A 61 -8.72 -17.40 11.96
C LYS A 61 -7.69 -17.28 10.83
N ARG A 62 -6.81 -18.26 10.70
CA ARG A 62 -5.91 -18.34 9.56
C ARG A 62 -6.69 -18.48 8.24
N TYR A 63 -6.31 -17.68 7.26
CA TYR A 63 -6.76 -17.82 5.89
C TYR A 63 -5.67 -18.54 5.09
N HIS A 64 -5.94 -19.74 4.62
CA HIS A 64 -4.95 -20.63 3.96
C HIS A 64 -3.62 -20.79 4.74
N GLY A 65 -3.67 -20.81 6.07
CA GLY A 65 -2.48 -20.94 6.92
C GLY A 65 -1.83 -19.61 7.32
N TYR A 66 -2.28 -18.48 6.79
CA TYR A 66 -1.76 -17.14 7.02
C TYR A 66 -2.68 -16.31 7.92
N TYR A 67 -2.11 -15.50 8.82
CA TYR A 67 -2.85 -14.49 9.56
C TYR A 67 -2.79 -13.15 8.82
N LEU A 68 -3.95 -12.60 8.46
CA LEU A 68 -4.02 -11.29 7.81
C LEU A 68 -3.51 -10.16 8.71
N ARG A 69 -3.80 -10.20 10.00
CA ARG A 69 -3.43 -9.22 11.05
C ARG A 69 -3.83 -7.78 10.72
N GLY A 70 -4.05 -7.47 9.47
CA GLY A 70 -4.30 -6.13 8.95
C GLY A 70 -3.01 -5.32 8.74
N GLY A 71 -3.16 -4.01 8.57
CA GLY A 71 -2.06 -3.09 8.33
C GLY A 71 -1.41 -3.24 6.95
N HIS A 72 -0.12 -2.94 6.87
CA HIS A 72 0.63 -3.03 5.63
C HIS A 72 1.57 -4.23 5.65
N ARG A 73 1.60 -4.96 4.52
CA ARG A 73 2.41 -6.16 4.32
C ARG A 73 3.01 -6.24 2.92
N LEU A 74 4.03 -7.06 2.77
CA LEU A 74 4.61 -7.44 1.49
C LEU A 74 4.23 -8.89 1.18
N TRP A 75 3.61 -9.09 0.03
CA TRP A 75 3.41 -10.38 -0.60
C TRP A 75 4.20 -10.45 -1.91
N HIS A 76 4.10 -11.56 -2.60
CA HIS A 76 4.58 -11.71 -3.96
C HIS A 76 3.44 -12.11 -4.90
N SER A 77 3.44 -11.53 -6.08
CA SER A 77 2.48 -11.76 -7.16
C SER A 77 3.14 -12.62 -8.25
N PRO A 78 2.36 -13.37 -9.07
CA PRO A 78 0.89 -13.51 -9.05
C PRO A 78 0.36 -14.23 -7.81
N GLU A 79 -0.88 -13.90 -7.40
CA GLU A 79 -1.52 -14.52 -6.25
C GLU A 79 -1.73 -16.03 -6.45
N ASP A 80 -1.38 -16.81 -5.42
CA ASP A 80 -1.55 -18.26 -5.40
C ASP A 80 -1.74 -18.74 -3.96
N ILE A 81 -2.69 -19.65 -3.73
CA ILE A 81 -3.07 -20.11 -2.39
C ILE A 81 -1.88 -20.71 -1.63
N VAL A 82 -0.98 -21.44 -2.30
CA VAL A 82 0.16 -22.07 -1.63
C VAL A 82 1.31 -21.11 -1.45
N ARG A 83 1.62 -20.31 -2.48
CA ARG A 83 2.81 -19.45 -2.50
C ARG A 83 2.61 -18.15 -1.73
N THR A 84 1.51 -17.43 -1.99
CA THR A 84 1.28 -16.09 -1.45
C THR A 84 1.05 -16.12 0.06
N TYR A 85 0.32 -17.11 0.56
CA TYR A 85 -0.11 -17.22 1.96
C TYR A 85 0.89 -17.97 2.87
N GLN A 86 2.20 -17.84 2.60
CA GLN A 86 3.20 -18.41 3.49
C GLN A 86 3.22 -17.67 4.84
N PRO A 87 3.22 -18.40 5.98
CA PRO A 87 3.21 -17.79 7.32
C PRO A 87 4.38 -16.82 7.53
N ASP A 88 4.10 -15.70 8.18
CA ASP A 88 5.06 -14.68 8.58
C ASP A 88 5.14 -14.58 10.14
N ASP A 89 5.04 -15.73 10.81
CA ASP A 89 4.90 -15.85 12.26
C ASP A 89 6.24 -15.92 13.02
N SER A 90 7.35 -15.83 12.32
CA SER A 90 8.68 -15.94 12.90
C SER A 90 9.27 -14.56 13.25
N PRO A 91 10.11 -14.48 14.31
CA PRO A 91 10.85 -13.27 14.63
C PRO A 91 11.70 -12.78 13.47
N LEU A 92 11.81 -11.46 13.33
CA LEU A 92 12.51 -10.80 12.24
C LEU A 92 13.97 -10.51 12.59
N ALA A 93 14.83 -10.50 11.59
CA ALA A 93 16.10 -9.80 11.67
C ALA A 93 15.82 -8.29 11.62
N VAL A 94 16.22 -7.59 12.69
CA VAL A 94 15.92 -6.17 12.90
C VAL A 94 17.20 -5.35 12.88
N LYS A 95 17.24 -4.31 12.04
CA LYS A 95 18.34 -3.35 12.01
C LYS A 95 17.80 -1.94 12.23
N PRO A 96 18.04 -1.32 13.39
CA PRO A 96 17.70 0.09 13.60
C PRO A 96 18.46 0.99 12.63
N LEU A 97 17.79 2.02 12.14
CA LEU A 97 18.37 3.07 11.28
C LEU A 97 18.29 4.41 12.01
N LYS A 98 19.09 5.38 11.58
CA LYS A 98 19.06 6.74 12.14
C LYS A 98 17.68 7.39 12.03
N ASN A 99 16.95 7.10 10.98
CA ASN A 99 15.65 7.69 10.67
C ASN A 99 14.57 6.62 10.40
N GLY A 100 14.70 5.42 10.95
CA GLY A 100 13.75 4.34 10.68
C GLY A 100 14.22 2.98 11.15
N ILE A 101 13.79 1.94 10.43
CA ILE A 101 14.04 0.53 10.77
C ILE A 101 14.10 -0.31 9.49
N ALA A 102 14.96 -1.32 9.46
CA ALA A 102 14.95 -2.34 8.43
C ALA A 102 14.67 -3.71 9.06
N LEU A 103 13.85 -4.49 8.37
CA LEU A 103 13.31 -5.77 8.82
C LEU A 103 13.44 -6.81 7.72
N ALA A 104 13.81 -8.04 8.09
CA ALA A 104 13.77 -9.18 7.17
C ALA A 104 13.22 -10.41 7.88
N GLN A 105 12.29 -11.11 7.25
CA GLN A 105 11.83 -12.43 7.75
C GLN A 105 12.85 -13.51 7.39
N PRO A 106 12.82 -14.68 8.04
CA PRO A 106 13.49 -15.88 7.53
C PRO A 106 13.03 -16.19 6.11
N THR A 107 13.85 -16.92 5.33
CA THR A 107 13.44 -17.43 4.03
C THR A 107 12.24 -18.39 4.20
N GLU A 108 11.24 -18.25 3.36
CA GLU A 108 10.06 -19.11 3.36
C GLU A 108 10.43 -20.53 2.85
N ASP A 109 10.11 -21.54 3.65
CA ASP A 109 10.50 -22.93 3.35
C ASP A 109 9.95 -23.45 2.02
N LYS A 110 8.70 -23.09 1.66
CA LYS A 110 8.04 -23.61 0.45
C LYS A 110 8.39 -22.84 -0.81
N THR A 111 8.64 -21.54 -0.72
CA THR A 111 8.87 -20.67 -1.88
C THR A 111 10.33 -20.39 -2.14
N GLY A 112 11.18 -20.50 -1.10
CA GLY A 112 12.55 -20.04 -1.13
C GLY A 112 12.70 -18.52 -1.19
N LEU A 113 11.61 -17.75 -1.06
CA LEU A 113 11.63 -16.30 -1.05
C LEU A 113 11.84 -15.73 0.36
N GLN A 114 12.62 -14.68 0.44
CA GLN A 114 12.77 -13.86 1.65
C GLN A 114 12.15 -12.50 1.42
N LYS A 115 11.30 -12.07 2.35
CA LYS A 115 10.68 -10.73 2.36
C LYS A 115 11.45 -9.81 3.30
N ALA A 116 11.74 -8.60 2.84
CA ALA A 116 12.34 -7.56 3.65
C ALA A 116 11.63 -6.22 3.43
N MET A 117 11.66 -5.38 4.46
CA MET A 117 11.07 -4.04 4.42
C MET A 117 11.99 -3.06 5.14
N LYS A 118 12.34 -1.97 4.47
CA LYS A 118 13.05 -0.83 5.05
C LYS A 118 12.10 0.35 5.13
N ILE A 119 11.92 0.91 6.31
CA ILE A 119 11.04 2.04 6.58
C ILE A 119 11.90 3.22 7.02
N GLU A 120 11.79 4.33 6.32
CA GLU A 120 12.55 5.56 6.58
C GLU A 120 11.59 6.74 6.71
N VAL A 121 11.72 7.49 7.79
CA VAL A 121 11.04 8.78 7.96
C VAL A 121 11.86 9.84 7.24
N LEU A 122 11.29 10.46 6.19
CA LEU A 122 11.96 11.47 5.40
C LEU A 122 11.77 12.89 6.00
N ASP A 123 10.55 13.16 6.46
CA ASP A 123 10.18 14.39 7.15
C ASP A 123 8.99 14.14 8.11
N GLU A 124 8.38 15.22 8.64
CA GLU A 124 7.33 15.13 9.66
C GLU A 124 6.08 14.36 9.20
N ARG A 125 5.79 14.30 7.88
CA ARG A 125 4.60 13.68 7.29
C ARG A 125 4.89 12.63 6.23
N THR A 126 6.16 12.36 5.93
CA THR A 126 6.58 11.53 4.79
C THR A 126 7.39 10.32 5.22
N LEU A 127 6.97 9.16 4.77
CA LEU A 127 7.66 7.88 4.90
C LEU A 127 8.13 7.40 3.53
N LYS A 128 9.28 6.72 3.50
CA LYS A 128 9.72 5.89 2.37
C LYS A 128 9.78 4.44 2.83
N LEU A 129 9.10 3.56 2.13
CA LEU A 129 9.17 2.14 2.31
C LEU A 129 9.88 1.52 1.11
N THR A 130 10.89 0.70 1.38
CA THR A 130 11.54 -0.12 0.35
C THR A 130 11.29 -1.58 0.69
N HIS A 131 10.52 -2.25 -0.14
CA HIS A 131 10.23 -3.66 -0.07
C HIS A 131 11.24 -4.42 -0.90
N ALA A 132 11.63 -5.61 -0.48
CA ALA A 132 12.49 -6.49 -1.26
C ALA A 132 12.00 -7.94 -1.17
N LEU A 133 12.03 -8.63 -2.32
CA LEU A 133 11.92 -10.08 -2.41
C LEU A 133 13.26 -10.61 -2.92
N THR A 134 13.87 -11.53 -2.17
CA THR A 134 15.12 -12.19 -2.56
C THR A 134 14.84 -13.67 -2.79
N ASN A 135 15.30 -14.21 -3.90
CA ASN A 135 15.21 -15.64 -4.21
C ASN A 135 16.40 -16.40 -3.60
N HIS A 136 16.18 -17.14 -2.54
CA HIS A 136 17.14 -18.08 -1.93
C HIS A 136 16.89 -19.54 -2.33
N GLY A 137 15.94 -19.77 -3.26
CA GLY A 137 15.65 -21.10 -3.80
C GLY A 137 16.71 -21.59 -4.77
N LEU A 138 16.52 -22.80 -5.30
CA LEU A 138 17.44 -23.45 -6.23
C LEU A 138 17.19 -23.09 -7.71
N TRP A 139 16.04 -22.52 -8.01
CA TRP A 139 15.58 -22.25 -9.39
C TRP A 139 15.20 -20.78 -9.55
N ALA A 140 15.27 -20.31 -10.79
CA ALA A 140 14.73 -18.97 -11.10
C ALA A 140 13.22 -18.95 -10.91
N VAL A 141 12.69 -17.86 -10.32
CA VAL A 141 11.27 -17.63 -10.11
C VAL A 141 10.84 -16.32 -10.77
N GLU A 142 9.71 -16.35 -11.49
CA GLU A 142 9.07 -15.14 -12.00
C GLU A 142 8.08 -14.63 -10.96
N THR A 143 8.25 -13.37 -10.55
CA THR A 143 7.47 -12.78 -9.47
C THR A 143 7.50 -11.25 -9.52
N ALA A 144 6.59 -10.63 -8.77
CA ALA A 144 6.61 -9.20 -8.48
C ALA A 144 6.42 -8.95 -6.99
N ALA A 145 7.04 -7.92 -6.45
CA ALA A 145 6.76 -7.45 -5.10
C ALA A 145 5.37 -6.81 -5.08
N TRP A 146 4.51 -7.28 -4.19
CA TRP A 146 3.11 -6.84 -4.04
C TRP A 146 2.91 -6.28 -2.63
N ALA A 147 2.72 -4.96 -2.57
CA ALA A 147 2.68 -4.21 -1.32
C ALA A 147 1.25 -3.76 -1.01
N LEU A 148 0.61 -4.40 -0.03
CA LEU A 148 -0.80 -4.22 0.31
C LEU A 148 -0.93 -3.38 1.59
N THR A 149 -1.76 -2.33 1.54
CA THR A 149 -2.09 -1.50 2.70
C THR A 149 -3.57 -1.63 3.02
N MET A 150 -3.90 -2.38 4.07
CA MET A 150 -5.25 -2.58 4.56
C MET A 150 -5.65 -1.44 5.47
N LEU A 151 -6.52 -0.57 4.98
CA LEU A 151 -7.05 0.60 5.67
C LEU A 151 -8.42 0.27 6.25
N ARG A 152 -8.75 0.83 7.43
CA ARG A 152 -10.06 0.63 8.05
C ARG A 152 -11.19 1.21 7.20
N GLY A 153 -12.39 0.66 7.33
CA GLY A 153 -13.58 1.16 6.64
C GLY A 153 -14.00 2.57 7.06
N GLY A 154 -15.11 3.01 6.49
CA GLY A 154 -15.74 4.29 6.83
C GLY A 154 -15.24 5.48 6.00
N GLY A 155 -14.24 5.29 5.15
CA GLY A 155 -13.61 6.35 4.36
C GLY A 155 -13.92 6.30 2.86
N TYR A 156 -13.17 7.10 2.13
CA TYR A 156 -13.29 7.29 0.69
C TYR A 156 -11.91 7.24 0.05
N ALA A 157 -11.70 6.32 -0.88
CA ALA A 157 -10.47 6.29 -1.64
C ALA A 157 -10.60 7.02 -2.97
N THR A 158 -9.47 7.46 -3.48
CA THR A 158 -9.38 8.19 -4.75
C THR A 158 -8.21 7.68 -5.54
N LEU A 159 -8.50 7.30 -6.77
CA LEU A 159 -7.54 6.83 -7.75
C LEU A 159 -7.53 7.81 -8.93
N PRO A 160 -6.46 8.60 -9.13
CA PRO A 160 -6.39 9.53 -10.25
C PRO A 160 -6.30 8.77 -11.57
N LEU A 161 -6.83 9.37 -12.61
CA LEU A 161 -6.69 8.92 -14.00
C LEU A 161 -5.63 9.76 -14.71
N LEU A 162 -5.11 9.25 -15.81
CA LEU A 162 -4.25 10.02 -16.70
C LEU A 162 -4.99 11.25 -17.24
N PRO A 163 -4.29 12.36 -17.51
CA PRO A 163 -4.88 13.52 -18.15
C PRO A 163 -5.65 13.13 -19.41
N LYS A 164 -6.82 13.71 -19.60
CA LYS A 164 -7.63 13.45 -20.78
C LYS A 164 -7.01 14.13 -22.00
N GLY A 165 -6.92 13.39 -23.07
CA GLY A 165 -6.62 13.91 -24.40
C GLY A 165 -7.86 14.38 -25.15
N SER A 166 -7.68 14.78 -26.39
CA SER A 166 -8.73 15.23 -27.30
C SER A 166 -8.65 14.49 -28.63
N HIS A 167 -9.79 13.97 -29.10
CA HIS A 167 -9.87 13.37 -30.44
C HIS A 167 -9.50 14.38 -31.54
N ALA A 168 -9.88 15.66 -31.35
CA ALA A 168 -9.56 16.71 -32.29
C ALA A 168 -8.05 17.01 -32.41
N ASP A 169 -7.29 16.75 -31.30
CA ASP A 169 -5.84 16.91 -31.25
C ASP A 169 -5.07 15.64 -31.66
N GLY A 170 -5.79 14.59 -32.09
CA GLY A 170 -5.18 13.35 -32.57
C GLY A 170 -4.89 12.30 -31.49
N ASP A 171 -5.46 12.41 -30.30
CA ASP A 171 -5.36 11.41 -29.22
C ASP A 171 -6.31 10.22 -29.51
N LEU A 172 -5.92 9.35 -30.42
CA LEU A 172 -6.77 8.30 -30.99
C LEU A 172 -6.62 6.94 -30.27
N LEU A 173 -5.64 6.79 -29.37
CA LEU A 173 -5.32 5.50 -28.74
C LEU A 173 -5.90 5.38 -27.34
N PRO A 174 -6.21 4.14 -26.86
CA PRO A 174 -6.65 3.92 -25.48
C PRO A 174 -5.55 4.32 -24.50
N SER A 175 -5.93 4.94 -23.38
CA SER A 175 -5.00 5.45 -22.37
C SER A 175 -4.73 4.46 -21.23
N TYR A 176 -5.71 3.63 -20.85
CA TYR A 176 -5.58 2.62 -19.77
C TYR A 176 -6.63 1.52 -19.95
N SER A 177 -6.38 0.38 -19.30
CA SER A 177 -7.36 -0.71 -19.14
C SER A 177 -7.82 -0.77 -17.68
N PHE A 178 -9.08 -1.08 -17.51
CA PHE A 178 -9.72 -1.35 -16.23
C PHE A 178 -9.91 -2.87 -16.12
N VAL A 179 -9.36 -3.48 -15.09
CA VAL A 179 -9.28 -4.94 -14.95
C VAL A 179 -10.08 -5.38 -13.72
N PRO A 180 -11.38 -5.72 -13.87
CA PRO A 180 -12.19 -6.24 -12.77
C PRO A 180 -11.86 -7.71 -12.50
N TRP A 181 -11.85 -8.09 -11.22
CA TRP A 181 -11.84 -9.51 -10.81
C TRP A 181 -13.20 -10.17 -11.06
N THR A 182 -13.22 -11.48 -11.12
CA THR A 182 -14.43 -12.27 -11.48
C THR A 182 -15.63 -12.05 -10.55
N TYR A 183 -15.40 -11.60 -9.33
CA TYR A 183 -16.44 -11.31 -8.32
C TYR A 183 -16.77 -9.81 -8.22
N THR A 184 -16.22 -8.97 -9.10
CA THR A 184 -16.44 -7.51 -9.06
C THR A 184 -17.75 -7.17 -9.78
N ASP A 185 -18.62 -6.43 -9.08
CA ASP A 185 -19.82 -5.84 -9.65
C ASP A 185 -19.62 -4.34 -9.85
N LEU A 186 -19.45 -3.94 -11.11
CA LEU A 186 -19.25 -2.54 -11.49
C LEU A 186 -20.51 -1.68 -11.40
N SER A 187 -21.69 -2.28 -11.20
CA SER A 187 -22.95 -1.54 -11.02
C SER A 187 -23.14 -1.00 -9.61
N LEU A 188 -22.33 -1.46 -8.65
CA LEU A 188 -22.45 -1.05 -7.25
C LEU A 188 -22.09 0.42 -7.03
N PRO A 189 -22.79 1.11 -6.11
CA PRO A 189 -22.56 2.53 -5.83
C PRO A 189 -21.24 2.81 -5.08
N VAL A 190 -20.44 1.80 -4.79
CA VAL A 190 -19.08 1.94 -4.28
C VAL A 190 -18.17 2.61 -5.30
N TRP A 191 -18.41 2.41 -6.59
CA TRP A 191 -17.65 2.94 -7.70
C TRP A 191 -18.20 4.29 -8.18
N ASN A 192 -17.45 5.36 -8.00
CA ASN A 192 -17.83 6.71 -8.44
C ASN A 192 -16.88 7.12 -9.58
N MET A 193 -17.36 6.97 -10.81
CA MET A 193 -16.57 7.30 -12.01
C MET A 193 -16.65 8.79 -12.28
N HIS A 194 -15.53 9.48 -12.17
CA HIS A 194 -15.38 10.90 -12.51
C HIS A 194 -14.51 11.06 -13.76
N ARG A 195 -14.43 12.27 -14.30
CA ARG A 195 -13.62 12.56 -15.47
C ARG A 195 -12.13 12.27 -15.23
N ASP A 196 -11.60 12.74 -14.09
CA ASP A 196 -10.17 12.77 -13.81
C ASP A 196 -9.75 11.80 -12.69
N PHE A 197 -10.69 11.09 -12.09
CA PHE A 197 -10.44 10.11 -11.04
C PHE A 197 -11.56 9.08 -10.90
N ILE A 198 -11.26 7.99 -10.21
CA ILE A 198 -12.23 7.03 -9.71
C ILE A 198 -12.30 7.21 -8.19
N GLY A 199 -13.49 7.52 -7.68
CA GLY A 199 -13.79 7.55 -6.26
C GLY A 199 -14.31 6.18 -5.80
N ILE A 200 -13.94 5.76 -4.59
CA ILE A 200 -14.36 4.49 -3.99
C ILE A 200 -14.97 4.79 -2.63
N ASP A 201 -16.29 4.75 -2.56
CA ASP A 201 -17.06 5.00 -1.32
C ASP A 201 -17.16 3.69 -0.53
N VAL A 202 -16.15 3.43 0.30
CA VAL A 202 -15.94 2.13 0.97
C VAL A 202 -17.20 1.62 1.69
N PRO A 203 -17.96 2.42 2.47
CA PRO A 203 -19.17 1.96 3.15
C PRO A 203 -20.28 1.42 2.22
N LYS A 204 -20.18 1.72 0.91
CA LYS A 204 -21.17 1.25 -0.07
C LYS A 204 -20.84 -0.11 -0.67
N ALA A 205 -19.67 -0.67 -0.42
CA ALA A 205 -19.37 -2.05 -0.77
C ALA A 205 -20.15 -2.99 0.14
N LYS A 206 -20.86 -3.95 -0.44
CA LYS A 206 -21.69 -4.93 0.29
C LYS A 206 -21.09 -6.34 0.28
N ALA A 207 -20.08 -6.55 -0.53
CA ALA A 207 -19.34 -7.79 -0.70
C ALA A 207 -17.93 -7.46 -1.20
N ALA A 208 -17.08 -8.48 -1.32
CA ALA A 208 -15.75 -8.35 -1.90
C ALA A 208 -15.83 -7.75 -3.32
N GLN A 209 -15.04 -6.74 -3.57
CA GLN A 209 -14.90 -6.02 -4.82
C GLN A 209 -13.42 -5.78 -5.09
N LYS A 210 -12.93 -6.03 -6.29
CA LYS A 210 -11.54 -5.77 -6.65
C LYS A 210 -11.41 -5.37 -8.11
N PHE A 211 -10.59 -4.37 -8.38
CA PHE A 211 -10.12 -4.07 -9.72
C PHE A 211 -8.66 -3.63 -9.72
N GLY A 212 -8.01 -3.80 -10.85
CA GLY A 212 -6.71 -3.22 -11.17
C GLY A 212 -6.81 -2.21 -12.31
N ILE A 213 -5.80 -1.39 -12.47
CA ILE A 213 -5.70 -0.42 -13.56
C ILE A 213 -4.29 -0.40 -14.15
N THR A 214 -4.21 -0.42 -15.49
CA THR A 214 -2.95 -0.21 -16.21
C THR A 214 -2.65 1.29 -16.32
N ASN A 215 -1.44 1.67 -16.70
CA ASN A 215 -1.05 3.09 -16.86
C ASN A 215 -1.45 3.99 -15.67
N TYR A 216 -1.23 3.49 -14.48
CA TYR A 216 -1.52 4.18 -13.23
C TYR A 216 -0.64 5.43 -13.05
N PRO A 217 -1.19 6.60 -12.64
CA PRO A 217 -0.40 7.81 -12.44
C PRO A 217 0.61 7.77 -11.29
N GLY A 218 0.65 6.68 -10.54
CA GLY A 218 1.64 6.44 -9.49
C GLY A 218 1.15 6.77 -8.07
N TRP A 219 -0.04 7.33 -7.86
CA TRP A 219 -0.52 7.65 -6.52
C TRP A 219 -1.99 7.35 -6.32
N SER A 220 -2.35 7.02 -5.09
CA SER A 220 -3.71 6.88 -4.60
C SER A 220 -3.83 7.54 -3.23
N ALA A 221 -5.05 7.88 -2.83
CA ALA A 221 -5.30 8.49 -1.53
C ALA A 221 -6.51 7.84 -0.84
N TYR A 222 -6.49 7.83 0.48
CA TYR A 222 -7.60 7.41 1.32
C TYR A 222 -7.91 8.47 2.37
N TRP A 223 -9.10 9.03 2.30
CA TRP A 223 -9.60 10.00 3.26
C TRP A 223 -10.53 9.32 4.28
N VAL A 224 -10.30 9.56 5.56
CA VAL A 224 -11.18 9.11 6.63
C VAL A 224 -11.13 10.10 7.80
N GLU A 225 -12.30 10.60 8.23
CA GLU A 225 -12.45 11.49 9.40
C GLU A 225 -11.45 12.65 9.45
N GLY A 226 -11.24 13.32 8.31
CA GLY A 226 -10.38 14.50 8.20
C GLY A 226 -8.90 14.22 8.01
N VAL A 227 -8.48 12.96 7.99
CA VAL A 227 -7.11 12.55 7.65
C VAL A 227 -7.07 11.95 6.26
N THR A 228 -6.07 12.33 5.48
CA THR A 228 -5.78 11.76 4.17
C THR A 228 -4.46 11.03 4.19
N PHE A 229 -4.48 9.72 3.96
CA PHE A 229 -3.31 8.90 3.66
C PHE A 229 -3.09 8.91 2.15
N VAL A 230 -1.86 9.20 1.72
CA VAL A 230 -1.46 9.16 0.31
C VAL A 230 -0.38 8.10 0.14
N LYS A 231 -0.56 7.23 -0.83
CA LYS A 231 0.40 6.21 -1.24
C LYS A 231 0.89 6.54 -2.65
N TYR A 232 2.19 6.70 -2.80
CA TYR A 232 2.85 6.96 -4.08
C TYR A 232 3.89 5.88 -4.37
N ALA A 233 3.74 5.22 -5.51
CA ALA A 233 4.69 4.24 -6.04
C ALA A 233 4.95 4.56 -7.51
N PRO A 234 6.18 4.95 -7.90
CA PRO A 234 6.48 5.26 -9.28
C PRO A 234 6.26 4.07 -10.21
N VAL A 235 5.54 4.28 -11.31
CA VAL A 235 5.33 3.26 -12.35
C VAL A 235 6.49 3.31 -13.34
N ILE A 236 7.05 2.14 -13.66
CA ILE A 236 8.13 2.01 -14.64
C ILE A 236 7.49 1.84 -16.02
N LYS A 237 7.65 2.87 -16.86
CA LYS A 237 7.08 2.89 -18.21
C LYS A 237 7.66 1.75 -19.07
N GLY A 238 6.77 1.02 -19.74
CA GLY A 238 7.15 -0.08 -20.65
C GLY A 238 7.49 -1.40 -19.93
N ALA A 239 7.43 -1.45 -18.60
CA ALA A 239 7.59 -2.70 -17.87
C ALA A 239 6.31 -3.54 -17.93
N THR A 240 6.46 -4.86 -17.82
CA THR A 240 5.35 -5.81 -17.67
C THR A 240 4.97 -5.91 -16.20
N TYR A 241 3.67 -5.79 -15.91
CA TYR A 241 3.12 -5.94 -14.56
C TYR A 241 2.24 -7.19 -14.48
N PRO A 242 2.01 -7.75 -13.28
CA PRO A 242 1.05 -8.83 -13.07
C PRO A 242 -0.39 -8.44 -13.46
N ASP A 243 -1.28 -9.41 -13.40
CA ASP A 243 -2.73 -9.23 -13.43
C ASP A 243 -3.19 -8.35 -14.63
N LEU A 244 -2.82 -8.78 -15.83
CA LEU A 244 -3.08 -8.10 -17.11
C LEU A 244 -2.41 -6.72 -17.24
N GLY A 245 -1.32 -6.49 -16.50
CA GLY A 245 -0.52 -5.27 -16.61
C GLY A 245 -0.85 -4.21 -15.55
N CYS A 246 -1.33 -4.59 -14.37
CA CYS A 246 -1.74 -3.69 -13.30
C CYS A 246 -0.59 -3.36 -12.34
N PRO A 247 -0.04 -2.12 -12.33
CA PRO A 247 0.86 -1.66 -11.28
C PRO A 247 0.12 -1.25 -10.00
N PHE A 248 -1.21 -1.17 -10.05
CA PHE A 248 -2.07 -0.81 -8.93
C PHE A 248 -3.36 -1.61 -8.95
N GLU A 249 -3.76 -2.06 -7.76
CA GLU A 249 -5.01 -2.76 -7.50
C GLU A 249 -5.69 -2.19 -6.26
N VAL A 250 -6.99 -2.37 -6.17
CA VAL A 250 -7.79 -2.00 -5.01
C VAL A 250 -8.77 -3.12 -4.68
N PHE A 251 -8.82 -3.52 -3.41
CA PHE A 251 -9.82 -4.44 -2.88
C PHE A 251 -10.63 -3.76 -1.79
N THR A 252 -11.93 -4.02 -1.71
CA THR A 252 -12.78 -3.60 -0.59
C THR A 252 -13.94 -4.58 -0.38
N ASN A 253 -14.39 -4.69 0.87
CA ASN A 253 -15.60 -5.43 1.23
C ASN A 253 -16.60 -4.58 2.05
N GLY A 254 -16.32 -3.27 2.17
CA GLY A 254 -17.12 -2.33 2.98
C GLY A 254 -16.58 -2.14 4.40
N GLU A 255 -16.00 -3.16 5.01
CA GLU A 255 -15.36 -3.07 6.33
C GLU A 255 -13.94 -2.52 6.25
N MET A 256 -13.31 -2.68 5.09
CA MET A 256 -11.94 -2.21 4.83
C MET A 256 -11.72 -1.93 3.34
N ILE A 257 -10.59 -1.31 3.03
CA ILE A 257 -10.04 -1.18 1.68
C ILE A 257 -8.55 -1.50 1.69
N GLU A 258 -8.08 -2.20 0.68
CA GLU A 258 -6.66 -2.36 0.40
C GLU A 258 -6.27 -1.47 -0.78
N LEU A 259 -5.23 -0.66 -0.59
CA LEU A 259 -4.52 0.02 -1.66
C LEU A 259 -3.24 -0.77 -1.93
N GLU A 260 -3.15 -1.33 -3.11
CA GLU A 260 -2.15 -2.32 -3.47
C GLU A 260 -1.29 -1.79 -4.61
N THR A 261 0.03 -1.84 -4.44
CA THR A 261 0.98 -1.45 -5.50
C THR A 261 1.91 -2.61 -5.80
N LEU A 262 2.26 -2.75 -7.07
CA LEU A 262 3.07 -3.87 -7.56
C LEU A 262 4.34 -3.37 -8.24
N SER A 263 5.44 -4.10 -8.07
CA SER A 263 6.60 -3.95 -8.94
C SER A 263 6.33 -4.58 -10.31
N PRO A 264 7.15 -4.29 -11.33
CA PRO A 264 7.15 -5.11 -12.53
C PRO A 264 7.39 -6.60 -12.22
N LEU A 265 6.86 -7.47 -13.08
CA LEU A 265 7.24 -8.88 -13.13
C LEU A 265 8.71 -8.99 -13.53
N VAL A 266 9.47 -9.77 -12.75
CA VAL A 266 10.88 -10.04 -13.01
C VAL A 266 11.16 -11.51 -12.80
N LYS A 267 12.12 -12.05 -13.56
CA LYS A 267 12.64 -13.39 -13.36
C LYS A 267 13.88 -13.30 -12.49
N LEU A 268 13.77 -13.75 -11.24
CA LEU A 268 14.87 -13.75 -10.26
C LEU A 268 15.61 -15.08 -10.29
N ALA A 269 16.87 -15.06 -10.66
CA ALA A 269 17.77 -16.20 -10.45
C ALA A 269 18.06 -16.39 -8.93
N PRO A 270 18.57 -17.56 -8.51
CA PRO A 270 19.03 -17.74 -7.13
C PRO A 270 20.02 -16.64 -6.69
N GLY A 271 19.75 -16.02 -5.55
CA GLY A 271 20.51 -14.90 -5.00
C GLY A 271 20.08 -13.51 -5.49
N GLU A 272 19.25 -13.42 -6.51
CA GLU A 272 18.76 -12.11 -7.02
C GLU A 272 17.57 -11.59 -6.21
N SER A 273 17.38 -10.27 -6.29
CA SER A 273 16.32 -9.55 -5.59
C SER A 273 15.60 -8.56 -6.49
N VAL A 274 14.30 -8.39 -6.26
CA VAL A 274 13.52 -7.26 -6.77
C VAL A 274 13.17 -6.32 -5.62
N THR A 275 13.19 -5.01 -5.89
CA THR A 275 12.77 -3.99 -4.93
C THR A 275 11.58 -3.21 -5.44
N HIS A 276 10.69 -2.82 -4.51
CA HIS A 276 9.54 -1.97 -4.76
C HIS A 276 9.51 -0.83 -3.75
N VAL A 277 9.41 0.40 -4.24
CA VAL A 277 9.50 1.59 -3.39
C VAL A 277 8.16 2.31 -3.35
N GLU A 278 7.70 2.57 -2.13
CA GLU A 278 6.55 3.42 -1.86
C GLU A 278 6.97 4.65 -1.05
N HIS A 279 6.27 5.76 -1.29
CA HIS A 279 6.27 6.91 -0.40
C HIS A 279 4.86 7.09 0.16
N TRP A 280 4.77 7.29 1.47
CA TRP A 280 3.51 7.56 2.15
C TRP A 280 3.50 8.98 2.69
N GLY A 281 2.39 9.67 2.47
CA GLY A 281 2.13 11.00 3.02
C GLY A 281 0.92 10.98 3.94
N VAL A 282 0.98 11.70 5.06
CA VAL A 282 -0.15 11.89 5.99
C VAL A 282 -0.52 13.37 6.03
N PHE A 283 -1.76 13.67 5.68
CA PHE A 283 -2.25 15.05 5.59
C PHE A 283 -3.53 15.20 6.41
N ASP A 284 -3.60 16.23 7.24
CA ASP A 284 -4.79 16.58 8.00
C ASP A 284 -5.50 17.79 7.36
N GLY A 285 -6.83 17.86 7.56
CA GLY A 285 -7.64 19.01 7.17
C GLY A 285 -8.01 19.09 5.70
N LEU A 286 -7.63 18.10 4.86
CA LEU A 286 -8.13 18.03 3.49
C LEU A 286 -9.59 17.58 3.46
N LYS A 287 -10.35 18.10 2.50
CA LYS A 287 -11.75 17.70 2.30
C LYS A 287 -11.84 16.28 1.74
N LYS A 288 -12.95 15.59 2.04
CA LYS A 288 -13.29 14.32 1.38
C LYS A 288 -13.30 14.54 -0.14
N PRO A 289 -12.48 13.82 -0.92
CA PRO A 289 -12.31 14.06 -2.37
C PRO A 289 -13.42 13.38 -3.19
N SER A 290 -14.68 13.61 -2.84
CA SER A 290 -15.87 13.02 -3.49
C SER A 290 -16.50 13.91 -4.56
N THR A 291 -15.87 15.05 -4.88
CA THR A 291 -16.26 15.97 -5.95
C THR A 291 -15.03 16.38 -6.75
N ASP A 292 -15.23 16.82 -8.00
CA ASP A 292 -14.14 17.27 -8.87
C ASP A 292 -13.31 18.40 -8.25
N ALA A 293 -13.97 19.36 -7.57
CA ALA A 293 -13.30 20.47 -6.90
C ALA A 293 -12.42 20.00 -5.72
N ALA A 294 -12.94 19.09 -4.87
CA ALA A 294 -12.19 18.55 -3.74
C ALA A 294 -11.04 17.64 -4.22
N PHE A 295 -11.27 16.89 -5.30
CA PHE A 295 -10.20 16.10 -5.94
C PHE A 295 -9.10 16.99 -6.51
N ALA A 296 -9.43 18.09 -7.18
CA ALA A 296 -8.45 19.04 -7.73
C ALA A 296 -7.56 19.64 -6.63
N GLU A 297 -8.13 20.00 -5.45
CA GLU A 297 -7.40 20.47 -4.28
C GLU A 297 -6.43 19.38 -3.76
N LEU A 298 -6.91 18.13 -3.61
CA LEU A 298 -6.09 16.98 -3.23
C LEU A 298 -4.96 16.74 -4.24
N ALA A 299 -5.27 16.69 -5.53
CA ALA A 299 -4.31 16.43 -6.60
C ALA A 299 -3.20 17.49 -6.66
N ALA A 300 -3.55 18.77 -6.47
CA ALA A 300 -2.58 19.86 -6.39
C ALA A 300 -1.65 19.71 -5.18
N THR A 301 -2.19 19.31 -4.02
CA THR A 301 -1.43 19.08 -2.80
C THR A 301 -0.48 17.88 -2.97
N VAL A 302 -0.99 16.76 -3.46
CA VAL A 302 -0.20 15.54 -3.73
C VAL A 302 0.87 15.80 -4.78
N GLY A 303 0.54 16.54 -5.85
CA GLY A 303 1.51 16.90 -6.90
C GLY A 303 2.68 17.73 -6.38
N LYS A 304 2.44 18.68 -5.46
CA LYS A 304 3.50 19.44 -4.78
C LYS A 304 4.35 18.53 -3.88
N TRP A 305 3.69 17.65 -3.12
CA TRP A 305 4.37 16.70 -2.25
C TRP A 305 5.24 15.72 -3.04
N ILE A 306 4.75 15.12 -4.12
CA ILE A 306 5.56 14.21 -4.98
C ILE A 306 6.79 14.92 -5.57
N LYS A 307 6.64 16.19 -5.98
CA LYS A 307 7.78 16.99 -6.46
C LYS A 307 8.85 17.21 -5.39
N SER A 308 8.47 17.25 -4.12
CA SER A 308 9.40 17.40 -2.99
C SER A 308 10.15 16.11 -2.61
N LEU A 309 9.73 14.95 -3.15
CA LEU A 309 10.40 13.66 -2.93
C LEU A 309 11.66 13.46 -3.79
N LYS A 310 11.84 14.31 -4.81
CA LYS A 310 13.01 14.34 -5.69
C LYS A 310 14.09 15.21 -5.07
#